data_1df971e4becb6ff7cee63c9052dde1ce
#
_entry.id   1df971e4becb6ff7cee63c9052dde1ce
#
_cell.length_a   1.000
_cell.length_b   1.000
_cell.length_c   1.000
_cell.angle_alpha   90.00
_cell.angle_beta   90.00
_cell.angle_gamma   90.00
#
_symmetry.space_group_name_H-M   'P 1'
#
loop_
_entity.id
_entity.type
_entity.pdbx_description
1 polymer ?
#
loop_
_entity_poly.entity_id
_entity_poly.type
_entity_poly.pdbx_seq_one_letter_code
_entity_poly.pdbx_strand_id
1 'polypeptide(L)'
;DKVGFFDEKYFMYYEEVDYCYRAKKAGFKIGIDTKSVYEHFEVSRDNPQKEFYLFKNRLKFLFKYGSFKQKIRELIRAPKTVFEEIKKRPFYLNFFSLNISSIVNKILHFALFLILINYFRPEEYAVYTLAWTQIGLLLPLLDFGTTSYSLVHINDSIDKKIRELFSLRFYLSLITFILTIILAILFHYPTSILIPIILISFVIFANMLSGTYLILTSIKQKSYIASIVSMVFQILLVILLIAGVLITKQLMPVFIITFVLYNLYSLINFLLLKNEVGSLSLKIDLKQWSIIIKKSFVFLLISLLAGFYSKADVLILNFIKGKQAVGIYSAGYRFLDALMFVVTAYNVSSMPLFSKLAKEKKKNIFINKIKKDVILVFTIGMFIALGFYFLGPIILPLVYKNTYFQSIQVLRIIIFALPLILLTSVFLNSIYALNKAKAAIYIFLFQLIFNFVLNLYFIPRFSFFASAYITLVGEALNTFICFIILRKALNENFR
;
A
#
# COMPACT_ATOMS: atom_id res chain seq x y z
N ASP A 1 -7.85 52.51 -15.19
CA ASP A 1 -8.63 52.05 -14.02
C ASP A 1 -9.89 51.19 -14.29
N LYS A 2 -10.37 51.17 -15.55
CA LYS A 2 -11.56 50.32 -15.89
C LYS A 2 -11.29 48.81 -15.88
N VAL A 3 -10.02 48.36 -16.05
CA VAL A 3 -9.65 46.95 -16.13
C VAL A 3 -8.98 46.44 -14.84
N GLY A 4 -8.38 47.35 -14.05
CA GLY A 4 -7.60 47.05 -12.86
C GLY A 4 -6.23 46.45 -13.19
N PHE A 5 -5.51 45.99 -12.15
CA PHE A 5 -4.17 45.38 -12.28
C PHE A 5 -4.26 43.89 -12.65
N PHE A 6 -3.10 43.25 -12.88
CA PHE A 6 -3.00 41.79 -13.01
C PHE A 6 -3.54 41.10 -11.76
N ASP A 7 -4.24 39.99 -11.95
CA ASP A 7 -4.76 39.19 -10.82
C ASP A 7 -3.62 38.39 -10.20
N GLU A 8 -3.10 38.84 -9.05
CA GLU A 8 -1.99 38.22 -8.29
C GLU A 8 -2.23 36.75 -7.93
N LYS A 9 -3.47 36.29 -8.04
CA LYS A 9 -3.80 34.87 -7.87
C LYS A 9 -3.22 33.99 -8.98
N TYR A 10 -2.79 34.56 -10.11
CA TYR A 10 -2.00 33.87 -11.11
C TYR A 10 -0.51 34.19 -10.83
N PHE A 11 0.16 33.30 -10.09
CA PHE A 11 1.56 33.50 -9.71
C PHE A 11 2.50 33.52 -10.93
N MET A 12 2.19 32.75 -11.98
CA MET A 12 2.99 32.63 -13.21
C MET A 12 2.10 32.02 -14.30
N TYR A 13 2.11 32.59 -15.51
CA TYR A 13 1.27 32.21 -16.66
C TYR A 13 -0.23 32.42 -16.45
N TYR A 14 -0.93 32.85 -17.49
CA TYR A 14 -2.34 33.20 -17.56
C TYR A 14 -2.72 34.55 -16.95
N GLU A 15 -1.82 35.28 -16.36
CA GLU A 15 -2.05 36.65 -15.89
C GLU A 15 -2.38 37.58 -17.05
N GLU A 16 -1.64 37.50 -18.16
CA GLU A 16 -1.92 38.27 -19.37
C GLU A 16 -3.25 37.84 -20.02
N VAL A 17 -3.52 36.53 -20.03
CA VAL A 17 -4.76 35.97 -20.59
C VAL A 17 -5.97 36.50 -19.82
N ASP A 18 -5.90 36.51 -18.48
CA ASP A 18 -6.94 37.07 -17.60
C ASP A 18 -7.11 38.57 -17.83
N TYR A 19 -6.00 39.30 -17.90
CA TYR A 19 -6.00 40.74 -18.16
C TYR A 19 -6.62 41.07 -19.51
N CYS A 20 -6.20 40.43 -20.57
CA CYS A 20 -6.73 40.61 -21.93
C CYS A 20 -8.24 40.25 -21.98
N TYR A 21 -8.65 39.21 -21.29
CA TYR A 21 -10.07 38.85 -21.22
C TYR A 21 -10.91 39.95 -20.54
N ARG A 22 -10.43 40.50 -19.40
CA ARG A 22 -11.10 41.62 -18.69
C ARG A 22 -11.13 42.88 -19.51
N ALA A 23 -10.03 43.22 -20.19
CA ALA A 23 -9.95 44.38 -21.07
C ALA A 23 -10.96 44.29 -22.23
N LYS A 24 -11.03 43.12 -22.90
CA LYS A 24 -12.03 42.86 -23.94
C LYS A 24 -13.46 42.99 -23.43
N LYS A 25 -13.71 42.46 -22.23
CA LYS A 25 -15.06 42.58 -21.60
C LYS A 25 -15.40 44.02 -21.19
N ALA A 26 -14.39 44.84 -20.91
CA ALA A 26 -14.55 46.27 -20.64
C ALA A 26 -14.65 47.15 -21.91
N GLY A 27 -14.70 46.51 -23.10
CA GLY A 27 -14.88 47.20 -24.38
C GLY A 27 -13.61 47.62 -25.08
N PHE A 28 -12.42 47.29 -24.56
CA PHE A 28 -11.13 47.62 -25.21
C PHE A 28 -10.84 46.65 -26.36
N LYS A 29 -10.26 47.19 -27.43
CA LYS A 29 -9.66 46.38 -28.51
C LYS A 29 -8.26 45.97 -28.12
N ILE A 30 -7.93 44.67 -28.34
CA ILE A 30 -6.61 44.11 -28.09
C ILE A 30 -5.93 43.96 -29.43
N GLY A 31 -4.71 44.51 -29.54
CA GLY A 31 -3.87 44.39 -30.74
C GLY A 31 -2.47 43.92 -30.39
N ILE A 32 -1.74 43.45 -31.42
CA ILE A 32 -0.33 43.08 -31.31
C ILE A 32 0.46 44.17 -32.03
N ASP A 33 1.42 44.82 -31.34
CA ASP A 33 2.39 45.70 -31.99
C ASP A 33 3.56 44.84 -32.50
N THR A 34 3.65 44.71 -33.83
CA THR A 34 4.69 43.90 -34.48
C THR A 34 6.06 44.58 -34.50
N LYS A 35 6.15 45.85 -34.09
CA LYS A 35 7.42 46.61 -34.01
C LYS A 35 8.05 46.57 -32.61
N SER A 36 7.28 46.20 -31.60
CA SER A 36 7.78 46.08 -30.24
C SER A 36 8.54 44.75 -30.06
N VAL A 37 9.79 44.84 -29.64
CA VAL A 37 10.67 43.69 -29.38
C VAL A 37 11.02 43.72 -27.90
N TYR A 38 10.96 42.57 -27.24
CA TYR A 38 11.44 42.39 -25.86
C TYR A 38 12.29 41.12 -25.77
N GLU A 39 13.30 41.12 -24.91
CA GLU A 39 14.08 39.96 -24.60
C GLU A 39 13.41 39.19 -23.48
N HIS A 40 13.11 37.91 -23.72
CA HIS A 40 12.54 37.04 -22.74
C HIS A 40 13.61 36.07 -22.20
N PHE A 41 14.07 36.31 -20.99
CA PHE A 41 15.08 35.46 -20.32
C PHE A 41 14.38 34.26 -19.67
N GLU A 42 14.13 33.22 -20.43
CA GLU A 42 13.61 31.98 -19.93
C GLU A 42 14.76 31.05 -19.50
N VAL A 43 14.90 30.80 -18.18
CA VAL A 43 16.08 30.17 -17.57
C VAL A 43 16.18 28.66 -17.90
N SER A 44 15.14 27.99 -18.33
CA SER A 44 15.21 26.63 -18.90
C SER A 44 13.96 26.23 -19.66
N ARG A 45 14.13 25.51 -20.79
CA ARG A 45 13.02 24.88 -21.54
C ARG A 45 12.28 23.82 -20.74
N ASP A 46 12.91 23.23 -19.72
CA ASP A 46 12.41 22.11 -18.91
C ASP A 46 12.13 22.49 -17.44
N ASN A 47 11.54 23.67 -17.20
CA ASN A 47 11.13 24.03 -15.85
C ASN A 47 9.90 23.20 -15.43
N PRO A 48 10.03 22.26 -14.45
CA PRO A 48 8.92 21.46 -13.98
C PRO A 48 7.73 22.26 -13.43
N GLN A 49 8.00 23.46 -12.94
CA GLN A 49 6.96 24.33 -12.38
C GLN A 49 6.12 25.00 -13.48
N LYS A 50 6.68 25.20 -14.68
CA LYS A 50 6.00 25.81 -15.82
C LYS A 50 4.72 25.07 -16.18
N GLU A 51 4.83 23.78 -16.47
CA GLU A 51 3.69 22.94 -16.87
C GLU A 51 2.63 22.84 -15.76
N PHE A 52 3.06 22.76 -14.52
CA PHE A 52 2.15 22.77 -13.37
C PHE A 52 1.34 24.07 -13.29
N TYR A 53 2.00 25.23 -13.40
CA TYR A 53 1.30 26.51 -13.34
C TYR A 53 0.45 26.78 -14.58
N LEU A 54 0.91 26.40 -15.77
CA LEU A 54 0.11 26.46 -16.99
C LEU A 54 -1.20 25.66 -16.84
N PHE A 55 -1.12 24.43 -16.39
CA PHE A 55 -2.29 23.58 -16.20
C PHE A 55 -3.21 24.12 -15.09
N LYS A 56 -2.65 24.42 -13.92
CA LYS A 56 -3.38 24.97 -12.78
C LYS A 56 -4.10 26.25 -13.13
N ASN A 57 -3.39 27.21 -13.76
CA ASN A 57 -3.96 28.52 -14.08
C ASN A 57 -4.93 28.46 -15.24
N ARG A 58 -4.74 27.53 -16.19
CA ARG A 58 -5.74 27.22 -17.23
C ARG A 58 -7.06 26.75 -16.63
N LEU A 59 -7.02 25.80 -15.70
CA LEU A 59 -8.21 25.35 -15.00
C LEU A 59 -8.89 26.51 -14.26
N LYS A 60 -8.12 27.31 -13.52
CA LYS A 60 -8.60 28.45 -12.77
C LYS A 60 -9.28 29.48 -13.69
N PHE A 61 -8.67 29.80 -14.83
CA PHE A 61 -9.24 30.72 -15.83
C PHE A 61 -10.56 30.17 -16.40
N LEU A 62 -10.60 28.89 -16.78
CA LEU A 62 -11.80 28.22 -17.30
C LEU A 62 -12.90 28.15 -16.26
N PHE A 63 -12.59 27.85 -14.98
CA PHE A 63 -13.60 27.86 -13.93
C PHE A 63 -14.13 29.26 -13.64
N LYS A 64 -13.30 30.31 -13.80
CA LYS A 64 -13.69 31.72 -13.58
C LYS A 64 -14.56 32.27 -14.73
N TYR A 65 -14.21 31.97 -15.97
CA TYR A 65 -14.81 32.60 -17.15
C TYR A 65 -15.45 31.67 -18.17
N GLY A 66 -15.17 30.38 -18.10
CA GLY A 66 -15.62 29.41 -19.07
C GLY A 66 -17.12 29.09 -18.94
N SER A 67 -17.75 28.81 -20.07
CA SER A 67 -19.12 28.29 -20.10
C SER A 67 -19.19 26.89 -19.46
N PHE A 68 -20.38 26.47 -19.04
CA PHE A 68 -20.60 25.12 -18.47
C PHE A 68 -20.10 24.02 -19.40
N LYS A 69 -20.32 24.12 -20.70
CA LYS A 69 -19.85 23.20 -21.73
C LYS A 69 -18.31 23.15 -21.79
N GLN A 70 -17.63 24.30 -21.66
CA GLN A 70 -16.17 24.36 -21.62
C GLN A 70 -15.61 23.75 -20.34
N LYS A 71 -16.25 23.97 -19.19
CA LYS A 71 -15.86 23.35 -17.90
C LYS A 71 -15.97 21.84 -17.96
N ILE A 72 -17.07 21.29 -18.46
CA ILE A 72 -17.24 19.84 -18.62
C ILE A 72 -16.20 19.27 -19.60
N ARG A 73 -16.01 19.92 -20.75
CA ARG A 73 -15.00 19.49 -21.74
C ARG A 73 -13.61 19.43 -21.15
N GLU A 74 -13.25 20.40 -20.32
CA GLU A 74 -11.96 20.42 -19.67
C GLU A 74 -11.85 19.38 -18.56
N LEU A 75 -12.89 19.14 -17.78
CA LEU A 75 -12.93 18.04 -16.80
C LEU A 75 -12.72 16.66 -17.44
N ILE A 76 -13.30 16.46 -18.64
CA ILE A 76 -13.08 15.22 -19.41
C ILE A 76 -11.66 15.16 -19.98
N ARG A 77 -11.09 16.30 -20.39
CA ARG A 77 -9.76 16.38 -21.01
C ARG A 77 -8.62 16.41 -19.99
N ALA A 78 -8.85 16.97 -18.81
CA ALA A 78 -7.85 17.13 -17.75
C ALA A 78 -7.15 15.82 -17.37
N PRO A 79 -7.82 14.67 -17.18
CA PRO A 79 -7.17 13.41 -16.89
C PRO A 79 -6.19 12.98 -17.97
N LYS A 80 -6.54 13.17 -19.26
CA LYS A 80 -5.65 12.86 -20.39
C LYS A 80 -4.43 13.78 -20.39
N THR A 81 -4.62 15.08 -20.22
CA THR A 81 -3.51 16.05 -20.18
C THR A 81 -2.56 15.77 -19.00
N VAL A 82 -3.12 15.50 -17.83
CA VAL A 82 -2.33 15.11 -16.63
C VAL A 82 -1.57 13.81 -16.89
N PHE A 83 -2.20 12.83 -17.51
CA PHE A 83 -1.56 11.55 -17.83
C PHE A 83 -0.41 11.72 -18.84
N GLU A 84 -0.59 12.54 -19.88
CA GLU A 84 0.46 12.85 -20.84
C GLU A 84 1.67 13.55 -20.21
N GLU A 85 1.43 14.48 -19.26
CA GLU A 85 2.49 15.13 -18.50
C GLU A 85 3.17 14.18 -17.50
N ILE A 86 2.41 13.31 -16.84
CA ILE A 86 2.96 12.26 -15.96
C ILE A 86 3.86 11.32 -16.76
N LYS A 87 3.44 10.96 -17.99
CA LYS A 87 4.18 10.05 -18.87
C LYS A 87 5.56 10.60 -19.25
N LYS A 88 5.71 11.90 -19.37
CA LYS A 88 7.01 12.55 -19.65
C LYS A 88 7.99 12.47 -18.48
N ARG A 89 7.51 12.14 -17.27
CA ARG A 89 8.30 12.13 -16.03
C ARG A 89 8.31 10.75 -15.39
N PRO A 90 9.36 9.95 -15.59
CA PRO A 90 9.42 8.56 -15.09
C PRO A 90 9.14 8.43 -13.61
N PHE A 91 9.60 9.36 -12.77
CA PHE A 91 9.34 9.35 -11.33
C PHE A 91 7.84 9.39 -11.01
N TYR A 92 7.10 10.35 -11.59
CA TYR A 92 5.67 10.47 -11.35
C TYR A 92 4.89 9.30 -11.94
N LEU A 93 5.29 8.83 -13.14
CA LEU A 93 4.66 7.66 -13.76
C LEU A 93 4.80 6.42 -12.88
N ASN A 94 6.00 6.16 -12.37
CA ASN A 94 6.27 5.05 -11.44
C ASN A 94 5.47 5.20 -10.15
N PHE A 95 5.49 6.40 -9.56
CA PHE A 95 4.78 6.67 -8.32
C PHE A 95 3.26 6.47 -8.46
N PHE A 96 2.64 7.05 -9.48
CA PHE A 96 1.19 6.92 -9.67
C PHE A 96 0.79 5.50 -10.06
N SER A 97 1.55 4.82 -10.92
CA SER A 97 1.21 3.45 -11.33
C SER A 97 1.26 2.45 -10.17
N LEU A 98 2.27 2.53 -9.29
CA LEU A 98 2.37 1.70 -8.09
C LEU A 98 1.19 1.93 -7.13
N ASN A 99 0.83 3.20 -6.91
CA ASN A 99 -0.27 3.54 -6.01
C ASN A 99 -1.64 3.14 -6.58
N ILE A 100 -1.89 3.41 -7.87
CA ILE A 100 -3.12 3.01 -8.54
C ILE A 100 -3.25 1.48 -8.53
N SER A 101 -2.20 0.75 -8.87
CA SER A 101 -2.19 -0.72 -8.81
C SER A 101 -2.53 -1.22 -7.40
N SER A 102 -1.95 -0.62 -6.36
CA SER A 102 -2.25 -0.98 -4.97
C SER A 102 -3.72 -0.73 -4.59
N ILE A 103 -4.29 0.42 -4.99
CA ILE A 103 -5.70 0.75 -4.72
C ILE A 103 -6.63 -0.20 -5.47
N VAL A 104 -6.38 -0.43 -6.76
CA VAL A 104 -7.17 -1.36 -7.58
C VAL A 104 -7.15 -2.76 -6.99
N ASN A 105 -5.97 -3.25 -6.58
CA ASN A 105 -5.84 -4.55 -5.93
C ASN A 105 -6.68 -4.66 -4.65
N LYS A 106 -6.67 -3.63 -3.80
CA LYS A 106 -7.49 -3.63 -2.58
C LYS A 106 -8.98 -3.64 -2.87
N ILE A 107 -9.43 -2.86 -3.86
CA ILE A 107 -10.85 -2.84 -4.29
C ILE A 107 -11.26 -4.22 -4.84
N LEU A 108 -10.44 -4.82 -5.70
CA LEU A 108 -10.70 -6.13 -6.29
C LEU A 108 -10.77 -7.24 -5.23
N HIS A 109 -9.81 -7.27 -4.31
CA HIS A 109 -9.83 -8.25 -3.22
C HIS A 109 -10.97 -8.01 -2.24
N PHE A 110 -11.40 -6.76 -2.04
CA PHE A 110 -12.59 -6.48 -1.24
C PHE A 110 -13.86 -6.95 -1.95
N ALA A 111 -13.99 -6.75 -3.27
CA ALA A 111 -15.10 -7.30 -4.05
C ALA A 111 -15.15 -8.83 -3.99
N LEU A 112 -14.00 -9.51 -4.15
CA LEU A 112 -13.91 -10.96 -3.98
C LEU A 112 -14.36 -11.39 -2.58
N PHE A 113 -13.91 -10.68 -1.54
CA PHE A 113 -14.33 -10.95 -0.17
C PHE A 113 -15.87 -10.90 -0.01
N LEU A 114 -16.53 -9.85 -0.55
CA LEU A 114 -17.98 -9.74 -0.50
C LEU A 114 -18.69 -10.94 -1.16
N ILE A 115 -18.15 -11.44 -2.27
CA ILE A 115 -18.68 -12.65 -2.92
C ILE A 115 -18.48 -13.87 -2.02
N LEU A 116 -17.26 -14.06 -1.48
CA LEU A 116 -16.95 -15.23 -0.66
C LEU A 116 -17.87 -15.33 0.56
N ILE A 117 -18.09 -14.25 1.31
CA ILE A 117 -18.95 -14.27 2.50
C ILE A 117 -20.45 -14.45 2.17
N ASN A 118 -20.86 -14.13 0.93
CA ASN A 118 -22.24 -14.35 0.49
C ASN A 118 -22.51 -15.79 0.04
N TYR A 119 -21.48 -16.52 -0.39
CA TYR A 119 -21.62 -17.89 -0.86
C TYR A 119 -21.25 -18.93 0.21
N PHE A 120 -20.30 -18.60 1.09
CA PHE A 120 -19.71 -19.52 2.05
C PHE A 120 -20.08 -19.19 3.50
N ARG A 121 -20.15 -20.24 4.33
CA ARG A 121 -20.32 -20.09 5.79
C ARG A 121 -19.01 -19.64 6.43
N PRO A 122 -19.03 -19.12 7.68
CA PRO A 122 -17.81 -18.69 8.37
C PRO A 122 -16.71 -19.75 8.42
N GLU A 123 -17.07 -21.04 8.60
CA GLU A 123 -16.11 -22.14 8.65
C GLU A 123 -15.39 -22.39 7.32
N GLU A 124 -16.10 -22.21 6.21
CA GLU A 124 -15.54 -22.33 4.86
C GLU A 124 -14.67 -21.13 4.52
N TYR A 125 -15.16 -19.91 4.81
CA TYR A 125 -14.38 -18.69 4.62
C TYR A 125 -13.09 -18.69 5.48
N ALA A 126 -13.12 -19.31 6.67
CA ALA A 126 -11.96 -19.49 7.51
C ALA A 126 -10.85 -20.31 6.82
N VAL A 127 -11.22 -21.34 6.02
CA VAL A 127 -10.22 -22.12 5.25
C VAL A 127 -9.44 -21.21 4.30
N TYR A 128 -10.15 -20.31 3.59
CA TYR A 128 -9.53 -19.32 2.72
C TYR A 128 -8.61 -18.38 3.52
N THR A 129 -9.09 -17.87 4.64
CA THR A 129 -8.34 -16.94 5.50
C THR A 129 -7.09 -17.59 6.10
N LEU A 130 -7.21 -18.81 6.63
CA LEU A 130 -6.11 -19.54 7.24
C LEU A 130 -5.01 -19.86 6.22
N ALA A 131 -5.38 -20.31 5.02
CA ALA A 131 -4.43 -20.62 3.97
C ALA A 131 -3.62 -19.37 3.56
N TRP A 132 -4.27 -18.23 3.35
CA TRP A 132 -3.60 -16.97 3.06
C TRP A 132 -2.79 -16.40 4.25
N THR A 133 -3.28 -16.59 5.48
CA THR A 133 -2.57 -16.17 6.70
C THR A 133 -1.24 -16.90 6.83
N GLN A 134 -1.24 -18.22 6.67
CA GLN A 134 -0.02 -19.02 6.81
C GLN A 134 1.04 -18.63 5.78
N ILE A 135 0.65 -18.45 4.52
CA ILE A 135 1.58 -17.99 3.48
C ILE A 135 2.06 -16.59 3.77
N GLY A 136 1.15 -15.67 4.11
CA GLY A 136 1.49 -14.27 4.40
C GLY A 136 2.49 -14.09 5.54
N LEU A 137 2.45 -14.97 6.55
CA LEU A 137 3.42 -15.00 7.65
C LEU A 137 4.84 -15.39 7.19
N LEU A 138 4.93 -16.24 6.17
CA LEU A 138 6.21 -16.78 5.70
C LEU A 138 6.79 -16.02 4.50
N LEU A 139 5.99 -15.21 3.79
CA LEU A 139 6.48 -14.39 2.68
C LEU A 139 7.70 -13.50 3.01
N PRO A 140 7.84 -12.91 4.21
CA PRO A 140 9.06 -12.20 4.56
C PRO A 140 10.33 -13.03 4.48
N LEU A 141 10.27 -14.35 4.69
CA LEU A 141 11.43 -15.25 4.54
C LEU A 141 11.90 -15.36 3.10
N LEU A 142 10.96 -15.41 2.15
CA LEU A 142 11.27 -15.37 0.72
C LEU A 142 12.01 -14.08 0.34
N ASP A 143 11.51 -12.93 0.79
CA ASP A 143 12.13 -11.63 0.48
C ASP A 143 13.45 -11.44 1.24
N PHE A 144 13.56 -11.95 2.46
CA PHE A 144 14.69 -11.79 3.39
C PHE A 144 15.15 -10.32 3.52
N GLY A 145 14.27 -9.34 3.26
CA GLY A 145 14.62 -7.91 3.23
C GLY A 145 15.47 -7.51 2.01
N THR A 146 15.65 -8.42 1.05
CA THR A 146 16.48 -8.19 -0.14
C THR A 146 15.90 -7.10 -1.06
N THR A 147 14.60 -6.89 -1.05
CA THR A 147 13.97 -5.79 -1.79
C THR A 147 14.50 -4.44 -1.31
N SER A 148 14.42 -4.15 -0.01
CA SER A 148 14.91 -2.90 0.57
C SER A 148 16.42 -2.74 0.40
N TYR A 149 17.18 -3.81 0.60
CA TYR A 149 18.62 -3.82 0.39
C TYR A 149 18.99 -3.47 -1.06
N SER A 150 18.35 -4.11 -2.02
CA SER A 150 18.67 -3.96 -3.45
C SER A 150 18.40 -2.56 -3.97
N LEU A 151 17.27 -1.95 -3.58
CA LEU A 151 16.90 -0.59 -3.98
C LEU A 151 17.90 0.48 -3.50
N VAL A 152 18.62 0.20 -2.41
CA VAL A 152 19.62 1.14 -1.84
C VAL A 152 21.02 0.88 -2.39
N HIS A 153 21.40 -0.37 -2.66
CA HIS A 153 22.80 -0.76 -2.87
C HIS A 153 23.12 -1.19 -4.31
N ILE A 154 22.12 -1.42 -5.17
CA ILE A 154 22.37 -1.81 -6.56
C ILE A 154 22.29 -0.56 -7.45
N ASN A 155 23.46 0.03 -7.76
CA ASN A 155 23.58 1.18 -8.64
C ASN A 155 24.40 0.91 -9.91
N ASP A 156 25.26 -0.10 -9.87
CA ASP A 156 26.16 -0.52 -10.94
C ASP A 156 26.01 -2.03 -11.24
N SER A 157 26.41 -2.47 -12.41
CA SER A 157 26.37 -3.90 -12.84
C SER A 157 25.00 -4.54 -12.57
N ILE A 158 23.91 -3.79 -12.85
CA ILE A 158 22.54 -4.11 -12.45
C ILE A 158 22.17 -5.54 -12.85
N ASP A 159 22.39 -5.91 -14.12
CA ASP A 159 21.94 -7.21 -14.65
C ASP A 159 22.67 -8.38 -13.98
N LYS A 160 23.98 -8.23 -13.66
CA LYS A 160 24.74 -9.24 -12.93
C LYS A 160 24.21 -9.40 -11.51
N LYS A 161 24.03 -8.30 -10.77
CA LYS A 161 23.53 -8.33 -9.39
C LYS A 161 22.10 -8.86 -9.29
N ILE A 162 21.25 -8.58 -10.27
CA ILE A 162 19.89 -9.13 -10.35
C ILE A 162 19.92 -10.65 -10.60
N ARG A 163 20.84 -11.17 -11.41
CA ARG A 163 21.00 -12.64 -11.58
C ARG A 163 21.45 -13.32 -10.28
N GLU A 164 22.38 -12.72 -9.55
CA GLU A 164 22.82 -13.22 -8.24
C GLU A 164 21.67 -13.17 -7.21
N LEU A 165 20.92 -12.08 -7.20
CA LEU A 165 19.74 -11.92 -6.34
C LEU A 165 18.62 -12.93 -6.70
N PHE A 166 18.37 -13.18 -7.98
CA PHE A 166 17.42 -14.18 -8.44
C PHE A 166 17.78 -15.57 -7.91
N SER A 167 19.05 -15.98 -8.03
CA SER A 167 19.51 -17.26 -7.48
C SER A 167 19.25 -17.37 -5.99
N LEU A 168 19.66 -16.37 -5.18
CA LEU A 168 19.41 -16.36 -3.74
C LEU A 168 17.91 -16.47 -3.42
N ARG A 169 17.07 -15.63 -4.05
CA ARG A 169 15.62 -15.61 -3.82
C ARG A 169 14.94 -16.90 -4.24
N PHE A 170 15.44 -17.58 -5.27
CA PHE A 170 14.92 -18.89 -5.68
C PHE A 170 15.10 -19.93 -4.57
N TYR A 171 16.28 -20.03 -3.97
CA TYR A 171 16.52 -20.98 -2.87
C TYR A 171 15.79 -20.58 -1.59
N LEU A 172 15.68 -19.28 -1.29
CA LEU A 172 14.84 -18.79 -0.19
C LEU A 172 13.35 -19.12 -0.43
N SER A 173 12.87 -19.04 -1.66
CA SER A 173 11.49 -19.41 -1.99
C SER A 173 11.25 -20.92 -1.83
N LEU A 174 12.22 -21.75 -2.19
CA LEU A 174 12.14 -23.19 -2.01
C LEU A 174 12.09 -23.57 -0.51
N ILE A 175 12.96 -22.95 0.29
CA ILE A 175 12.97 -23.13 1.75
C ILE A 175 11.62 -22.66 2.34
N THR A 176 11.12 -21.50 1.94
CA THR A 176 9.84 -20.97 2.41
C THR A 176 8.67 -21.86 2.02
N PHE A 177 8.66 -22.40 0.81
CA PHE A 177 7.66 -23.35 0.33
C PHE A 177 7.65 -24.63 1.16
N ILE A 178 8.81 -25.25 1.36
CA ILE A 178 8.96 -26.47 2.17
C ILE A 178 8.51 -26.19 3.61
N LEU A 179 8.97 -25.09 4.19
CA LEU A 179 8.60 -24.69 5.55
C LEU A 179 7.07 -24.46 5.68
N THR A 180 6.43 -23.90 4.66
CA THR A 180 4.97 -23.71 4.64
C THR A 180 4.23 -25.04 4.75
N ILE A 181 4.68 -26.05 4.02
CA ILE A 181 4.09 -27.41 4.04
C ILE A 181 4.39 -28.09 5.37
N ILE A 182 5.62 -28.06 5.85
CA ILE A 182 6.00 -28.66 7.14
C ILE A 182 5.17 -28.06 8.27
N LEU A 183 5.03 -26.74 8.34
CA LEU A 183 4.21 -26.11 9.38
C LEU A 183 2.72 -26.48 9.27
N ALA A 184 2.18 -26.62 8.05
CA ALA A 184 0.79 -27.05 7.88
C ALA A 184 0.57 -28.48 8.41
N ILE A 185 1.55 -29.36 8.23
CA ILE A 185 1.51 -30.72 8.78
C ILE A 185 1.68 -30.69 10.31
N LEU A 186 2.65 -29.95 10.83
CA LEU A 186 2.89 -29.82 12.27
C LEU A 186 1.70 -29.22 13.04
N PHE A 187 0.96 -28.32 12.42
CA PHE A 187 -0.27 -27.77 12.98
C PHE A 187 -1.46 -28.75 12.91
N HIS A 188 -1.24 -29.97 12.41
CA HIS A 188 -2.27 -31.00 12.28
C HIS A 188 -3.53 -30.51 11.55
N TYR A 189 -3.36 -29.67 10.53
CA TYR A 189 -4.49 -29.20 9.75
C TYR A 189 -5.19 -30.37 9.04
N PRO A 190 -6.51 -30.45 9.08
CA PRO A 190 -7.24 -31.44 8.32
C PRO A 190 -7.04 -31.25 6.82
N THR A 191 -7.26 -32.29 6.02
CA THR A 191 -7.09 -32.29 4.57
C THR A 191 -7.83 -31.13 3.88
N SER A 192 -8.98 -30.74 4.43
CA SER A 192 -9.78 -29.61 3.96
C SER A 192 -9.08 -28.24 4.04
N ILE A 193 -8.04 -28.08 4.87
CA ILE A 193 -7.19 -26.90 4.97
C ILE A 193 -5.82 -27.16 4.34
N LEU A 194 -5.28 -28.37 4.50
CA LEU A 194 -3.96 -28.74 4.02
C LEU A 194 -3.86 -28.63 2.49
N ILE A 195 -4.82 -29.17 1.75
CA ILE A 195 -4.82 -29.11 0.28
C ILE A 195 -4.88 -27.67 -0.22
N PRO A 196 -5.76 -26.78 0.26
CA PRO A 196 -5.72 -25.34 -0.02
C PRO A 196 -4.34 -24.69 0.23
N ILE A 197 -3.71 -24.99 1.36
CA ILE A 197 -2.38 -24.44 1.69
C ILE A 197 -1.34 -24.89 0.66
N ILE A 198 -1.30 -26.18 0.29
CA ILE A 198 -0.39 -26.71 -0.72
C ILE A 198 -0.60 -26.01 -2.05
N LEU A 199 -1.83 -25.86 -2.52
CA LEU A 199 -2.14 -25.20 -3.79
C LEU A 199 -1.72 -23.73 -3.80
N ILE A 200 -2.04 -22.98 -2.73
CA ILE A 200 -1.68 -21.56 -2.68
C ILE A 200 -0.17 -21.36 -2.42
N SER A 201 0.54 -22.32 -1.82
CA SER A 201 1.98 -22.16 -1.55
C SER A 201 2.82 -21.89 -2.81
N PHE A 202 2.34 -22.26 -4.01
CA PHE A 202 2.98 -21.91 -5.28
C PHE A 202 2.99 -20.40 -5.56
N VAL A 203 2.14 -19.62 -4.88
CA VAL A 203 2.18 -18.14 -4.89
C VAL A 203 3.54 -17.61 -4.41
N ILE A 204 4.29 -18.36 -3.61
CA ILE A 204 5.64 -18.02 -3.15
C ILE A 204 6.59 -17.81 -4.34
N PHE A 205 6.57 -18.70 -5.33
CA PHE A 205 7.39 -18.58 -6.54
C PHE A 205 6.97 -17.39 -7.41
N ALA A 206 5.67 -17.13 -7.51
CA ALA A 206 5.16 -15.97 -8.23
C ALA A 206 5.59 -14.65 -7.57
N ASN A 207 5.55 -14.57 -6.23
CA ASN A 207 6.04 -13.41 -5.49
C ASN A 207 7.56 -13.23 -5.62
N MET A 208 8.32 -14.33 -5.67
CA MET A 208 9.77 -14.29 -5.91
C MET A 208 10.08 -13.63 -7.26
N LEU A 209 9.44 -14.12 -8.34
CA LEU A 209 9.69 -13.63 -9.70
C LEU A 209 9.20 -12.20 -9.89
N SER A 210 7.95 -11.91 -9.52
CA SER A 210 7.38 -10.57 -9.65
C SER A 210 8.10 -9.54 -8.77
N GLY A 211 8.49 -9.91 -7.55
CA GLY A 211 9.29 -9.06 -6.67
C GLY A 211 10.69 -8.79 -7.22
N THR A 212 11.36 -9.79 -7.81
CA THR A 212 12.67 -9.58 -8.45
C THR A 212 12.55 -8.70 -9.70
N TYR A 213 11.49 -8.89 -10.50
CA TYR A 213 11.20 -8.03 -11.65
C TYR A 213 10.87 -6.59 -11.22
N LEU A 214 10.11 -6.42 -10.14
CA LEU A 214 9.83 -5.11 -9.57
C LEU A 214 11.12 -4.39 -9.09
N ILE A 215 12.05 -5.10 -8.46
CA ILE A 215 13.35 -4.54 -8.07
C ILE A 215 14.10 -4.04 -9.30
N LEU A 216 14.24 -4.89 -10.32
CA LEU A 216 14.93 -4.53 -11.57
C LEU A 216 14.33 -3.28 -12.21
N THR A 217 13.00 -3.29 -12.40
CA THR A 217 12.29 -2.18 -13.05
C THR A 217 12.31 -0.90 -12.20
N SER A 218 12.35 -1.02 -10.86
CA SER A 218 12.49 0.13 -9.96
C SER A 218 13.86 0.77 -10.06
N ILE A 219 14.93 -0.02 -10.09
CA ILE A 219 16.30 0.46 -10.29
C ILE A 219 16.44 1.14 -11.68
N LYS A 220 15.85 0.54 -12.73
CA LYS A 220 15.82 1.10 -14.09
C LYS A 220 14.81 2.25 -14.27
N GLN A 221 14.14 2.71 -13.20
CA GLN A 221 13.10 3.76 -13.23
C GLN A 221 11.91 3.42 -14.17
N LYS A 222 11.57 2.15 -14.31
CA LYS A 222 10.49 1.61 -15.16
C LYS A 222 9.47 0.77 -14.36
N SER A 223 9.33 0.99 -13.05
CA SER A 223 8.44 0.19 -12.18
C SER A 223 6.96 0.25 -12.59
N TYR A 224 6.57 1.24 -13.40
CA TYR A 224 5.23 1.30 -13.99
C TYR A 224 4.89 0.05 -14.82
N ILE A 225 5.90 -0.57 -15.47
CA ILE A 225 5.69 -1.80 -16.26
C ILE A 225 5.29 -2.95 -15.33
N ALA A 226 6.07 -3.19 -14.27
CA ALA A 226 5.74 -4.22 -13.29
C ALA A 226 4.38 -3.98 -12.63
N SER A 227 4.03 -2.72 -12.37
CA SER A 227 2.72 -2.34 -11.81
C SER A 227 1.56 -2.66 -12.75
N ILE A 228 1.70 -2.37 -14.04
CA ILE A 228 0.67 -2.68 -15.05
C ILE A 228 0.49 -4.20 -15.19
N VAL A 229 1.60 -4.96 -15.27
CA VAL A 229 1.55 -6.43 -15.35
C VAL A 229 0.86 -7.01 -14.12
N SER A 230 1.20 -6.52 -12.92
CA SER A 230 0.55 -6.92 -11.68
C SER A 230 -0.94 -6.57 -11.67
N MET A 231 -1.31 -5.36 -12.09
CA MET A 231 -2.70 -4.90 -12.09
C MET A 231 -3.57 -5.72 -13.07
N VAL A 232 -3.09 -5.95 -14.29
CA VAL A 232 -3.80 -6.78 -15.29
C VAL A 232 -3.99 -8.20 -14.77
N PHE A 233 -2.93 -8.79 -14.19
CA PHE A 233 -3.00 -10.10 -13.57
C PHE A 233 -4.05 -10.15 -12.45
N GLN A 234 -4.08 -9.17 -11.53
CA GLN A 234 -5.01 -9.14 -10.42
C GLN A 234 -6.47 -8.97 -10.87
N ILE A 235 -6.72 -8.16 -11.90
CA ILE A 235 -8.05 -8.01 -12.50
C ILE A 235 -8.51 -9.37 -13.05
N LEU A 236 -7.68 -10.03 -13.85
CA LEU A 236 -7.99 -11.34 -14.44
C LEU A 236 -8.22 -12.39 -13.34
N LEU A 237 -7.33 -12.45 -12.36
CA LEU A 237 -7.44 -13.36 -11.21
C LEU A 237 -8.80 -13.21 -10.52
N VAL A 238 -9.13 -11.99 -10.09
CA VAL A 238 -10.35 -11.76 -9.30
C VAL A 238 -11.61 -12.02 -10.12
N ILE A 239 -11.63 -11.64 -11.41
CA ILE A 239 -12.77 -11.95 -12.30
C ILE A 239 -12.97 -13.47 -12.39
N LEU A 240 -11.90 -14.24 -12.62
CA LEU A 240 -12.00 -15.71 -12.75
C LEU A 240 -12.33 -16.38 -11.41
N LEU A 241 -11.83 -15.85 -10.27
CA LEU A 241 -12.21 -16.34 -8.96
C LEU A 241 -13.69 -16.11 -8.67
N ILE A 242 -14.21 -14.93 -8.97
CA ILE A 242 -15.64 -14.62 -8.82
C ILE A 242 -16.47 -15.53 -9.73
N ALA A 243 -16.10 -15.66 -11.01
CA ALA A 243 -16.78 -16.55 -11.94
C ALA A 243 -16.78 -18.01 -11.45
N GLY A 244 -15.63 -18.50 -10.95
CA GLY A 244 -15.51 -19.82 -10.36
C GLY A 244 -16.46 -20.06 -9.20
N VAL A 245 -16.56 -19.09 -8.28
CA VAL A 245 -17.50 -19.15 -7.15
C VAL A 245 -18.95 -19.12 -7.62
N LEU A 246 -19.32 -18.25 -8.55
CA LEU A 246 -20.70 -18.10 -9.04
C LEU A 246 -21.19 -19.36 -9.78
N ILE A 247 -20.31 -19.99 -10.55
CA ILE A 247 -20.64 -21.19 -11.35
C ILE A 247 -20.72 -22.44 -10.45
N THR A 248 -19.69 -22.64 -9.61
CA THR A 248 -19.55 -23.92 -8.89
C THR A 248 -20.21 -23.91 -7.51
N LYS A 249 -20.34 -22.71 -6.89
CA LYS A 249 -20.77 -22.52 -5.50
C LYS A 249 -19.92 -23.33 -4.48
N GLN A 250 -18.69 -23.64 -4.86
CA GLN A 250 -17.73 -24.40 -4.05
C GLN A 250 -16.46 -23.57 -3.82
N LEU A 251 -15.79 -23.81 -2.70
CA LEU A 251 -14.57 -23.08 -2.33
C LEU A 251 -13.32 -23.64 -3.03
N MET A 252 -13.26 -24.94 -3.31
CA MET A 252 -12.09 -25.59 -3.87
C MET A 252 -11.62 -24.99 -5.22
N PRO A 253 -12.51 -24.65 -6.16
CA PRO A 253 -12.14 -23.97 -7.41
C PRO A 253 -11.37 -22.66 -7.20
N VAL A 254 -11.64 -21.92 -6.12
CA VAL A 254 -10.90 -20.70 -5.79
C VAL A 254 -9.40 -20.98 -5.63
N PHE A 255 -9.06 -22.08 -4.98
CA PHE A 255 -7.67 -22.48 -4.77
C PHE A 255 -7.02 -23.02 -6.05
N ILE A 256 -7.76 -23.80 -6.85
CA ILE A 256 -7.28 -24.32 -8.14
C ILE A 256 -7.03 -23.21 -9.13
N ILE A 257 -7.97 -22.26 -9.28
CA ILE A 257 -7.82 -21.10 -10.17
C ILE A 257 -6.62 -20.25 -9.71
N THR A 258 -6.48 -20.03 -8.40
CA THR A 258 -5.33 -19.31 -7.83
C THR A 258 -4.03 -20.01 -8.19
N PHE A 259 -3.94 -21.32 -8.00
CA PHE A 259 -2.77 -22.13 -8.36
C PHE A 259 -2.41 -21.96 -9.86
N VAL A 260 -3.35 -22.17 -10.74
CA VAL A 260 -3.11 -22.09 -12.21
C VAL A 260 -2.67 -20.70 -12.62
N LEU A 261 -3.39 -19.66 -12.18
CA LEU A 261 -3.11 -18.29 -12.60
C LEU A 261 -1.80 -17.76 -12.01
N TYR A 262 -1.46 -18.08 -10.77
CA TYR A 262 -0.19 -17.65 -10.21
C TYR A 262 1.02 -18.37 -10.85
N ASN A 263 0.86 -19.62 -11.33
CA ASN A 263 1.90 -20.28 -12.13
C ASN A 263 2.05 -19.62 -13.50
N LEU A 264 0.97 -19.23 -14.17
CA LEU A 264 1.04 -18.44 -15.40
C LEU A 264 1.69 -17.06 -15.16
N TYR A 265 1.35 -16.41 -14.07
CA TYR A 265 1.97 -15.14 -13.67
C TYR A 265 3.46 -15.28 -13.36
N SER A 266 3.86 -16.41 -12.77
CA SER A 266 5.27 -16.78 -12.57
C SER A 266 5.99 -16.89 -13.91
N LEU A 267 5.42 -17.60 -14.88
CA LEU A 267 5.99 -17.75 -16.20
C LEU A 267 6.15 -16.40 -16.92
N ILE A 268 5.14 -15.54 -16.87
CA ILE A 268 5.20 -14.20 -17.47
C ILE A 268 6.36 -13.40 -16.85
N ASN A 269 6.45 -13.34 -15.51
CA ASN A 269 7.52 -12.59 -14.85
C ASN A 269 8.91 -13.20 -15.09
N PHE A 270 9.00 -14.53 -15.21
CA PHE A 270 10.24 -15.20 -15.59
C PHE A 270 10.70 -14.79 -17.00
N LEU A 271 9.79 -14.80 -17.98
CA LEU A 271 10.09 -14.39 -19.33
C LEU A 271 10.48 -12.91 -19.43
N LEU A 272 9.77 -12.03 -18.72
CA LEU A 272 10.09 -10.60 -18.65
C LEU A 272 11.47 -10.38 -18.01
N LEU A 273 11.77 -11.06 -16.91
CA LEU A 273 13.07 -10.97 -16.25
C LEU A 273 14.19 -11.49 -17.15
N LYS A 274 13.99 -12.64 -17.79
CA LYS A 274 14.95 -13.25 -18.73
C LYS A 274 15.26 -12.33 -19.91
N ASN A 275 14.25 -11.67 -20.46
CA ASN A 275 14.42 -10.74 -21.59
C ASN A 275 15.25 -9.51 -21.19
N GLU A 276 15.16 -9.04 -19.95
CA GLU A 276 15.87 -7.84 -19.49
C GLU A 276 17.33 -8.12 -19.04
N VAL A 277 17.58 -9.27 -18.41
CA VAL A 277 18.90 -9.58 -17.82
C VAL A 277 19.66 -10.72 -18.51
N GLY A 278 19.06 -11.34 -19.52
CA GLY A 278 19.62 -12.49 -20.24
C GLY A 278 19.42 -13.81 -19.49
N SER A 279 20.38 -14.73 -19.58
CA SER A 279 20.27 -16.06 -18.97
C SER A 279 20.21 -15.95 -17.45
N LEU A 280 19.16 -16.52 -16.85
CA LEU A 280 19.03 -16.66 -15.41
C LEU A 280 19.76 -17.93 -14.97
N SER A 281 20.64 -17.79 -13.98
CA SER A 281 21.44 -18.90 -13.43
C SER A 281 21.05 -19.17 -11.99
N LEU A 282 20.94 -20.45 -11.62
CA LEU A 282 20.74 -20.89 -10.24
C LEU A 282 22.08 -21.19 -9.53
N LYS A 283 23.15 -20.54 -9.98
CA LYS A 283 24.49 -20.73 -9.43
C LYS A 283 24.52 -20.31 -7.95
N ILE A 284 25.02 -21.20 -7.10
CA ILE A 284 25.17 -20.93 -5.66
C ILE A 284 26.48 -20.17 -5.46
N ASP A 285 26.38 -18.94 -4.94
CA ASP A 285 27.52 -18.13 -4.51
C ASP A 285 27.34 -17.75 -3.03
N LEU A 286 27.81 -18.64 -2.16
CA LEU A 286 27.70 -18.49 -0.70
C LEU A 286 28.37 -17.22 -0.18
N LYS A 287 29.45 -16.76 -0.84
CA LYS A 287 30.15 -15.53 -0.45
C LYS A 287 29.28 -14.28 -0.68
N GLN A 288 28.73 -14.16 -1.88
CA GLN A 288 27.83 -13.06 -2.22
C GLN A 288 26.51 -13.12 -1.42
N TRP A 289 25.93 -14.32 -1.29
CA TRP A 289 24.73 -14.51 -0.49
C TRP A 289 24.91 -14.09 0.97
N SER A 290 26.04 -14.47 1.61
CA SER A 290 26.35 -14.07 2.98
C SER A 290 26.37 -12.56 3.16
N ILE A 291 26.92 -11.81 2.18
CA ILE A 291 26.95 -10.35 2.21
C ILE A 291 25.52 -9.77 2.13
N ILE A 292 24.72 -10.27 1.18
CA ILE A 292 23.34 -9.81 0.98
C ILE A 292 22.51 -10.12 2.24
N ILE A 293 22.55 -11.36 2.72
CA ILE A 293 21.82 -11.83 3.90
C ILE A 293 22.15 -10.99 5.14
N LYS A 294 23.42 -10.78 5.44
CA LYS A 294 23.85 -9.98 6.61
C LYS A 294 23.32 -8.56 6.56
N LYS A 295 23.37 -7.92 5.39
CA LYS A 295 22.90 -6.54 5.21
C LYS A 295 21.38 -6.42 5.19
N SER A 296 20.68 -7.47 4.73
CA SER A 296 19.21 -7.52 4.64
C SER A 296 18.53 -7.94 5.94
N PHE A 297 19.26 -8.56 6.87
CA PHE A 297 18.71 -9.23 8.07
C PHE A 297 17.83 -8.30 8.94
N VAL A 298 18.20 -7.04 9.09
CA VAL A 298 17.42 -6.06 9.85
C VAL A 298 16.04 -5.85 9.21
N PHE A 299 15.96 -5.78 7.88
CA PHE A 299 14.71 -5.64 7.17
C PHE A 299 13.84 -6.90 7.26
N LEU A 300 14.48 -8.09 7.26
CA LEU A 300 13.78 -9.35 7.53
C LEU A 300 13.13 -9.33 8.90
N LEU A 301 13.87 -8.98 9.96
CA LEU A 301 13.33 -8.94 11.32
C LEU A 301 12.13 -8.01 11.44
N ILE A 302 12.22 -6.82 10.88
CA ILE A 302 11.09 -5.86 10.88
C ILE A 302 9.88 -6.47 10.19
N SER A 303 10.07 -7.08 9.01
CA SER A 303 8.97 -7.66 8.23
C SER A 303 8.34 -8.87 8.90
N LEU A 304 9.16 -9.75 9.51
CA LEU A 304 8.66 -10.90 10.26
C LEU A 304 7.86 -10.46 11.49
N LEU A 305 8.42 -9.57 12.31
CA LEU A 305 7.74 -9.09 13.52
C LEU A 305 6.40 -8.42 13.17
N ALA A 306 6.38 -7.58 12.14
CA ALA A 306 5.15 -6.94 11.68
C ALA A 306 4.14 -7.96 11.13
N GLY A 307 4.60 -8.96 10.38
CA GLY A 307 3.77 -10.03 9.83
C GLY A 307 3.12 -10.88 10.93
N PHE A 308 3.93 -11.35 11.88
CA PHE A 308 3.43 -12.14 13.03
C PHE A 308 2.48 -11.32 13.88
N TYR A 309 2.83 -10.06 14.19
CA TYR A 309 1.93 -9.18 14.94
C TYR A 309 0.54 -9.05 14.26
N SER A 310 0.51 -8.90 12.94
CA SER A 310 -0.75 -8.66 12.20
C SER A 310 -1.59 -9.92 11.98
N LYS A 311 -1.10 -11.13 12.26
CA LYS A 311 -1.78 -12.39 11.91
C LYS A 311 -1.79 -13.45 13.04
N ALA A 312 -1.07 -13.21 14.14
CA ALA A 312 -0.98 -14.17 15.25
C ALA A 312 -2.36 -14.46 15.88
N ASP A 313 -3.19 -13.44 15.99
CA ASP A 313 -4.55 -13.51 16.50
C ASP A 313 -5.43 -14.53 15.72
N VAL A 314 -5.34 -14.54 14.39
CA VAL A 314 -6.08 -15.47 13.52
C VAL A 314 -5.65 -16.92 13.80
N LEU A 315 -4.33 -17.17 13.95
CA LEU A 315 -3.84 -18.51 14.25
C LEU A 315 -4.25 -18.96 15.65
N ILE A 316 -4.04 -18.14 16.67
CA ILE A 316 -4.41 -18.44 18.04
C ILE A 316 -5.91 -18.70 18.15
N LEU A 317 -6.71 -17.86 17.48
CA LEU A 317 -8.17 -18.02 17.45
C LEU A 317 -8.59 -19.36 16.83
N ASN A 318 -7.91 -19.79 15.74
CA ASN A 318 -8.18 -21.10 15.12
C ASN A 318 -7.89 -22.26 16.07
N PHE A 319 -6.75 -22.22 16.77
CA PHE A 319 -6.36 -23.30 17.68
C PHE A 319 -7.26 -23.39 18.90
N ILE A 320 -7.77 -22.27 19.43
CA ILE A 320 -8.54 -22.23 20.68
C ILE A 320 -10.05 -22.35 20.42
N LYS A 321 -10.59 -21.68 19.39
CA LYS A 321 -12.03 -21.54 19.14
C LYS A 321 -12.49 -22.10 17.79
N GLY A 322 -11.56 -22.53 16.96
CA GLY A 322 -11.85 -23.18 15.68
C GLY A 322 -12.25 -22.23 14.54
N LYS A 323 -12.61 -22.84 13.41
CA LYS A 323 -12.81 -22.13 12.13
C LYS A 323 -13.93 -21.10 12.15
N GLN A 324 -15.05 -21.40 12.84
CA GLN A 324 -16.20 -20.48 12.89
C GLN A 324 -15.78 -19.11 13.46
N ALA A 325 -15.04 -19.12 14.57
CA ALA A 325 -14.56 -17.89 15.21
C ALA A 325 -13.60 -17.12 14.29
N VAL A 326 -12.72 -17.83 13.58
CA VAL A 326 -11.82 -17.22 12.58
C VAL A 326 -12.60 -16.57 11.45
N GLY A 327 -13.61 -17.24 10.90
CA GLY A 327 -14.44 -16.70 9.82
C GLY A 327 -15.16 -15.43 10.22
N ILE A 328 -15.78 -15.40 11.39
CA ILE A 328 -16.48 -14.24 11.95
C ILE A 328 -15.51 -13.08 12.19
N TYR A 329 -14.38 -13.34 12.85
CA TYR A 329 -13.36 -12.34 13.13
C TYR A 329 -12.80 -11.73 11.84
N SER A 330 -12.38 -12.59 10.92
CA SER A 330 -11.75 -12.17 9.66
C SER A 330 -12.70 -11.38 8.77
N ALA A 331 -13.99 -11.69 8.77
CA ALA A 331 -14.99 -10.93 8.04
C ALA A 331 -15.15 -9.50 8.60
N GLY A 332 -15.15 -9.33 9.93
CA GLY A 332 -15.14 -8.00 10.54
C GLY A 332 -13.84 -7.23 10.29
N TYR A 333 -12.69 -7.90 10.41
CA TYR A 333 -11.37 -7.31 10.22
C TYR A 333 -11.13 -6.81 8.78
N ARG A 334 -11.76 -7.45 7.79
CA ARG A 334 -11.54 -7.16 6.36
C ARG A 334 -11.84 -5.72 5.97
N PHE A 335 -12.76 -5.05 6.67
CA PHE A 335 -13.05 -3.63 6.43
C PHE A 335 -11.88 -2.74 6.87
N LEU A 336 -11.27 -3.04 8.02
CA LEU A 336 -10.07 -2.34 8.46
C LEU A 336 -8.92 -2.56 7.46
N ASP A 337 -8.69 -3.81 7.02
CA ASP A 337 -7.71 -4.13 5.98
C ASP A 337 -7.94 -3.34 4.69
N ALA A 338 -9.19 -3.23 4.24
CA ALA A 338 -9.53 -2.45 3.05
C ALA A 338 -9.18 -0.97 3.22
N LEU A 339 -9.39 -0.40 4.41
CA LEU A 339 -9.11 1.01 4.71
C LEU A 339 -7.62 1.32 4.88
N MET A 340 -6.74 0.30 4.97
CA MET A 340 -5.29 0.51 5.05
C MET A 340 -4.70 1.24 3.83
N PHE A 341 -5.46 1.39 2.72
CA PHE A 341 -5.02 2.25 1.62
C PHE A 341 -4.87 3.71 2.04
N VAL A 342 -5.70 4.21 2.97
CA VAL A 342 -5.62 5.58 3.51
C VAL A 342 -4.28 5.76 4.24
N VAL A 343 -3.89 4.77 5.04
CA VAL A 343 -2.60 4.74 5.75
C VAL A 343 -1.43 4.74 4.76
N THR A 344 -1.53 3.89 3.73
CA THR A 344 -0.49 3.80 2.68
C THR A 344 -0.35 5.12 1.92
N ALA A 345 -1.48 5.73 1.51
CA ALA A 345 -1.48 7.02 0.80
C ALA A 345 -0.86 8.14 1.64
N TYR A 346 -1.18 8.17 2.93
CA TYR A 346 -0.54 9.11 3.87
C TYR A 346 0.98 8.87 3.95
N ASN A 347 1.42 7.63 4.18
CA ASN A 347 2.85 7.30 4.32
C ASN A 347 3.66 7.71 3.09
N VAL A 348 3.16 7.40 1.91
CA VAL A 348 3.84 7.73 0.64
C VAL A 348 3.93 9.23 0.43
N SER A 349 2.91 9.99 0.79
CA SER A 349 2.88 11.46 0.61
C SER A 349 3.69 12.21 1.66
N SER A 350 3.74 11.73 2.90
CA SER A 350 4.33 12.44 4.03
C SER A 350 5.82 12.16 4.22
N MET A 351 6.28 10.94 3.95
CA MET A 351 7.66 10.50 4.21
C MET A 351 8.74 11.36 3.51
N PRO A 352 8.62 11.73 2.20
CA PRO A 352 9.62 12.59 1.55
C PRO A 352 9.72 13.96 2.20
N LEU A 353 8.60 14.54 2.64
CA LEU A 353 8.57 15.84 3.27
C LEU A 353 9.21 15.80 4.67
N PHE A 354 8.91 14.80 5.49
CA PHE A 354 9.58 14.61 6.78
C PHE A 354 11.08 14.42 6.61
N SER A 355 11.52 13.60 5.64
CA SER A 355 12.94 13.39 5.34
C SER A 355 13.63 14.67 4.92
N LYS A 356 12.99 15.50 4.09
CA LYS A 356 13.53 16.80 3.68
C LYS A 356 13.69 17.75 4.88
N LEU A 357 12.65 17.92 5.67
CA LEU A 357 12.65 18.81 6.84
C LEU A 357 13.66 18.38 7.90
N ALA A 358 13.85 17.08 8.09
CA ALA A 358 14.85 16.54 9.01
C ALA A 358 16.28 16.85 8.53
N LYS A 359 16.57 16.66 7.23
CA LYS A 359 17.88 17.00 6.62
C LYS A 359 18.19 18.50 6.69
N GLU A 360 17.19 19.34 6.48
CA GLU A 360 17.33 20.80 6.56
C GLU A 360 17.41 21.32 8.01
N LYS A 361 17.32 20.44 9.04
CA LYS A 361 17.33 20.77 10.47
C LYS A 361 16.30 21.83 10.88
N LYS A 362 15.19 21.95 10.19
CA LYS A 362 14.11 22.92 10.43
C LYS A 362 13.17 22.45 11.55
N LYS A 363 13.64 22.46 12.81
CA LYS A 363 12.91 21.94 13.99
C LYS A 363 11.46 22.42 14.09
N ASN A 364 11.25 23.75 14.07
CA ASN A 364 9.92 24.32 14.28
C ASN A 364 8.93 23.93 13.17
N ILE A 365 9.40 23.91 11.90
CA ILE A 365 8.58 23.50 10.76
C ILE A 365 8.26 22.00 10.84
N PHE A 366 9.24 21.19 11.22
CA PHE A 366 9.08 19.73 11.40
C PHE A 366 8.03 19.43 12.49
N ILE A 367 8.12 20.07 13.67
CA ILE A 367 7.14 19.89 14.76
C ILE A 367 5.74 20.38 14.35
N ASN A 368 5.65 21.55 13.70
CA ASN A 368 4.38 22.07 13.22
C ASN A 368 3.74 21.16 12.17
N LYS A 369 4.54 20.53 11.32
CA LYS A 369 4.06 19.52 10.36
C LYS A 369 3.48 18.31 11.10
N ILE A 370 4.17 17.77 12.11
CA ILE A 370 3.66 16.68 12.94
C ILE A 370 2.31 17.05 13.55
N LYS A 371 2.20 18.22 14.19
CA LYS A 371 0.95 18.67 14.83
C LYS A 371 -0.21 18.76 13.83
N LYS A 372 0.02 19.36 12.66
CA LYS A 372 -0.99 19.46 11.61
C LYS A 372 -1.41 18.09 11.08
N ASP A 373 -0.46 17.20 10.87
CA ASP A 373 -0.74 15.85 10.37
C ASP A 373 -1.49 15.01 11.41
N VAL A 374 -1.12 15.08 12.69
CA VAL A 374 -1.83 14.42 13.79
C VAL A 374 -3.31 14.82 13.79
N ILE A 375 -3.61 16.11 13.73
CA ILE A 375 -4.99 16.60 13.71
C ILE A 375 -5.71 16.09 12.45
N LEU A 376 -5.09 16.23 11.28
CA LEU A 376 -5.67 15.84 10.00
C LEU A 376 -6.00 14.34 9.96
N VAL A 377 -5.01 13.49 10.25
CA VAL A 377 -5.20 12.04 10.11
C VAL A 377 -6.11 11.48 11.19
N PHE A 378 -6.07 12.03 12.41
CA PHE A 378 -6.99 11.64 13.48
C PHE A 378 -8.43 12.00 13.13
N THR A 379 -8.66 13.21 12.64
CA THR A 379 -10.00 13.66 12.20
C THR A 379 -10.54 12.78 11.08
N ILE A 380 -9.74 12.51 10.05
CA ILE A 380 -10.12 11.62 8.93
C ILE A 380 -10.41 10.21 9.45
N GLY A 381 -9.49 9.64 10.24
CA GLY A 381 -9.63 8.30 10.79
C GLY A 381 -10.85 8.17 11.70
N MET A 382 -11.11 9.16 12.55
CA MET A 382 -12.26 9.18 13.44
C MET A 382 -13.58 9.35 12.67
N PHE A 383 -13.61 10.21 11.66
CA PHE A 383 -14.79 10.37 10.79
C PHE A 383 -15.15 9.06 10.09
N ILE A 384 -14.15 8.35 9.54
CA ILE A 384 -14.36 7.04 8.91
C ILE A 384 -14.82 6.02 9.97
N ALA A 385 -14.17 5.97 11.14
CA ALA A 385 -14.52 5.03 12.20
C ALA A 385 -15.95 5.23 12.71
N LEU A 386 -16.36 6.47 12.95
CA LEU A 386 -17.73 6.81 13.34
C LEU A 386 -18.73 6.46 12.22
N GLY A 387 -18.39 6.72 10.96
CA GLY A 387 -19.19 6.32 9.82
C GLY A 387 -19.47 4.81 9.81
N PHE A 388 -18.44 3.97 9.93
CA PHE A 388 -18.62 2.51 10.01
C PHE A 388 -19.28 2.04 11.31
N TYR A 389 -19.07 2.71 12.42
CA TYR A 389 -19.72 2.38 13.70
C TYR A 389 -21.23 2.55 13.64
N PHE A 390 -21.73 3.66 13.06
CA PHE A 390 -23.16 3.97 12.96
C PHE A 390 -23.82 3.35 11.73
N LEU A 391 -23.19 3.42 10.56
CA LEU A 391 -23.75 2.92 9.31
C LEU A 391 -23.50 1.42 9.10
N GLY A 392 -22.44 0.86 9.71
CA GLY A 392 -22.11 -0.56 9.60
C GLY A 392 -23.30 -1.49 9.95
N PRO A 393 -23.97 -1.32 11.10
CA PRO A 393 -25.14 -2.15 11.46
C PRO A 393 -26.31 -2.04 10.50
N ILE A 394 -26.40 -0.97 9.71
CA ILE A 394 -27.46 -0.74 8.72
C ILE A 394 -27.08 -1.34 7.37
N ILE A 395 -25.84 -1.08 6.92
CA ILE A 395 -25.38 -1.46 5.57
C ILE A 395 -24.96 -2.93 5.52
N LEU A 396 -24.27 -3.41 6.55
CA LEU A 396 -23.70 -4.77 6.50
C LEU A 396 -24.73 -5.90 6.47
N PRO A 397 -25.89 -5.83 7.15
CA PRO A 397 -26.93 -6.83 7.00
C PRO A 397 -27.48 -6.96 5.57
N LEU A 398 -27.40 -5.89 4.76
CA LEU A 398 -27.76 -5.91 3.35
C LEU A 398 -26.74 -6.69 2.50
N VAL A 399 -25.50 -6.78 2.99
CA VAL A 399 -24.38 -7.42 2.29
C VAL A 399 -24.04 -8.77 2.89
N TYR A 400 -24.21 -8.94 4.21
CA TYR A 400 -23.87 -10.16 4.94
C TYR A 400 -25.08 -11.08 5.11
N LYS A 401 -24.83 -12.39 4.96
CA LYS A 401 -25.80 -13.38 5.45
C LYS A 401 -25.88 -13.32 6.99
N ASN A 402 -27.01 -13.76 7.52
CA ASN A 402 -27.26 -13.81 8.97
C ASN A 402 -26.17 -14.55 9.77
N THR A 403 -25.47 -15.50 9.14
CA THR A 403 -24.36 -16.26 9.74
C THR A 403 -23.14 -15.39 10.12
N TYR A 404 -23.01 -14.19 9.56
CA TYR A 404 -21.93 -13.24 9.85
C TYR A 404 -22.38 -12.06 10.72
N PHE A 405 -23.56 -12.11 11.34
CA PHE A 405 -24.08 -10.98 12.12
C PHE A 405 -23.11 -10.53 13.23
N GLN A 406 -22.41 -11.47 13.88
CA GLN A 406 -21.44 -11.17 14.93
C GLN A 406 -20.19 -10.42 14.39
N SER A 407 -19.86 -10.55 13.10
CA SER A 407 -18.77 -9.81 12.47
C SER A 407 -19.01 -8.29 12.46
N ILE A 408 -20.27 -7.84 12.51
CA ILE A 408 -20.64 -6.42 12.62
C ILE A 408 -20.17 -5.86 13.96
N GLN A 409 -20.32 -6.62 15.04
CA GLN A 409 -19.85 -6.21 16.37
C GLN A 409 -18.31 -6.17 16.41
N VAL A 410 -17.65 -7.17 15.80
CA VAL A 410 -16.17 -7.16 15.63
C VAL A 410 -15.73 -5.90 14.89
N LEU A 411 -16.38 -5.55 13.77
CA LEU A 411 -16.08 -4.35 13.03
C LEU A 411 -16.25 -3.09 13.86
N ARG A 412 -17.36 -2.97 14.61
CA ARG A 412 -17.63 -1.82 15.47
C ARG A 412 -16.54 -1.56 16.51
N ILE A 413 -15.88 -2.62 16.97
CA ILE A 413 -14.74 -2.50 17.90
C ILE A 413 -13.48 -2.12 17.15
N ILE A 414 -13.13 -2.91 16.13
CA ILE A 414 -11.81 -2.86 15.50
C ILE A 414 -11.62 -1.62 14.62
N ILE A 415 -12.72 -1.02 14.13
CA ILE A 415 -12.64 0.16 13.25
C ILE A 415 -12.01 1.37 13.94
N PHE A 416 -12.12 1.47 15.27
CA PHE A 416 -11.46 2.51 16.07
C PHE A 416 -9.94 2.33 16.15
N ALA A 417 -9.39 1.20 15.68
CA ALA A 417 -7.95 1.07 15.49
C ALA A 417 -7.45 1.95 14.32
N LEU A 418 -8.29 2.28 13.32
CA LEU A 418 -7.87 3.07 12.15
C LEU A 418 -7.30 4.45 12.51
N PRO A 419 -7.95 5.32 13.31
CA PRO A 419 -7.36 6.59 13.72
C PRO A 419 -6.04 6.42 14.50
N LEU A 420 -5.90 5.36 15.29
CA LEU A 420 -4.67 5.06 16.03
C LEU A 420 -3.53 4.62 15.09
N ILE A 421 -3.82 3.75 14.12
CA ILE A 421 -2.86 3.32 13.08
C ILE A 421 -2.38 4.52 12.25
N LEU A 422 -3.29 5.44 11.92
CA LEU A 422 -2.94 6.67 11.22
C LEU A 422 -2.02 7.57 12.06
N LEU A 423 -2.30 7.74 13.35
CA LEU A 423 -1.42 8.47 14.27
C LEU A 423 -0.04 7.80 14.39
N THR A 424 -0.01 6.49 14.56
CA THR A 424 1.23 5.70 14.57
C THR A 424 2.04 5.93 13.30
N SER A 425 1.40 6.02 12.13
CA SER A 425 2.07 6.30 10.85
C SER A 425 2.73 7.69 10.83
N VAL A 426 2.10 8.72 11.40
CA VAL A 426 2.73 10.05 11.54
C VAL A 426 4.01 9.96 12.37
N PHE A 427 3.93 9.28 13.51
CA PHE A 427 5.05 9.15 14.44
C PHE A 427 6.18 8.29 13.87
N LEU A 428 5.87 7.14 13.25
CA LEU A 428 6.88 6.27 12.63
C LEU A 428 7.57 6.94 11.46
N ASN A 429 6.86 7.64 10.57
CA ASN A 429 7.47 8.39 9.47
C ASN A 429 8.42 9.47 9.99
N SER A 430 8.04 10.14 11.08
CA SER A 430 8.89 11.13 11.75
C SER A 430 10.15 10.48 12.36
N ILE A 431 10.00 9.32 13.03
CA ILE A 431 11.12 8.55 13.63
C ILE A 431 12.08 8.06 12.53
N TYR A 432 11.56 7.58 11.41
CA TYR A 432 12.38 7.14 10.26
C TYR A 432 13.14 8.30 9.63
N ALA A 433 12.49 9.46 9.46
CA ALA A 433 13.12 10.67 8.95
C ALA A 433 14.28 11.16 9.83
N LEU A 434 14.20 10.90 11.14
CA LEU A 434 15.26 11.20 12.12
C LEU A 434 16.34 10.09 12.22
N ASN A 435 16.38 9.13 11.25
CA ASN A 435 17.33 8.01 11.20
C ASN A 435 17.29 7.08 12.43
N LYS A 436 16.14 6.99 13.12
CA LYS A 436 15.94 6.10 14.28
C LYS A 436 15.16 4.81 13.93
N ALA A 437 15.31 4.29 12.71
CA ALA A 437 14.57 3.12 12.22
C ALA A 437 14.70 1.87 13.12
N LYS A 438 15.84 1.68 13.81
CA LYS A 438 16.03 0.55 14.73
C LYS A 438 15.00 0.52 15.87
N ALA A 439 14.42 1.67 16.24
CA ALA A 439 13.38 1.74 17.25
C ALA A 439 12.13 0.94 16.85
N ALA A 440 11.84 0.83 15.56
CA ALA A 440 10.71 0.05 15.05
C ALA A 440 10.81 -1.44 15.42
N ILE A 441 12.01 -2.01 15.52
CA ILE A 441 12.21 -3.42 15.93
C ILE A 441 11.66 -3.62 17.35
N TYR A 442 12.00 -2.73 18.28
CA TYR A 442 11.55 -2.83 19.66
C TYR A 442 10.04 -2.61 19.78
N ILE A 443 9.49 -1.70 18.98
CA ILE A 443 8.06 -1.43 18.91
C ILE A 443 7.31 -2.68 18.46
N PHE A 444 7.69 -3.28 17.33
CA PHE A 444 7.02 -4.47 16.80
C PHE A 444 7.24 -5.71 17.66
N LEU A 445 8.41 -5.84 18.30
CA LEU A 445 8.65 -6.93 19.23
C LEU A 445 7.74 -6.84 20.46
N PHE A 446 7.63 -5.65 21.05
CA PHE A 446 6.71 -5.41 22.17
C PHE A 446 5.26 -5.71 21.77
N GLN A 447 4.84 -5.21 20.63
CA GLN A 447 3.50 -5.44 20.07
C GLN A 447 3.20 -6.93 19.87
N LEU A 448 4.15 -7.66 19.30
CA LEU A 448 4.00 -9.10 19.08
C LEU A 448 3.82 -9.84 20.40
N ILE A 449 4.69 -9.58 21.40
CA ILE A 449 4.61 -10.23 22.72
C ILE A 449 3.29 -9.87 23.39
N PHE A 450 2.92 -8.58 23.40
CA PHE A 450 1.66 -8.09 23.99
C PHE A 450 0.44 -8.77 23.33
N ASN A 451 0.38 -8.76 22.00
CA ASN A 451 -0.72 -9.38 21.26
C ASN A 451 -0.79 -10.90 21.53
N PHE A 452 0.35 -11.59 21.46
CA PHE A 452 0.42 -13.04 21.66
C PHE A 452 -0.04 -13.45 23.06
N VAL A 453 0.52 -12.84 24.10
CA VAL A 453 0.22 -13.17 25.50
C VAL A 453 -1.24 -12.89 25.84
N LEU A 454 -1.76 -11.72 25.43
CA LEU A 454 -3.14 -11.37 25.76
C LEU A 454 -4.14 -12.21 24.96
N ASN A 455 -3.87 -12.54 23.69
CA ASN A 455 -4.73 -13.43 22.93
C ASN A 455 -4.77 -14.82 23.54
N LEU A 456 -3.64 -15.41 23.98
CA LEU A 456 -3.62 -16.70 24.67
C LEU A 456 -4.46 -16.69 25.96
N TYR A 457 -4.45 -15.59 26.71
CA TYR A 457 -5.16 -15.47 27.97
C TYR A 457 -6.66 -15.18 27.80
N PHE A 458 -7.04 -14.29 26.87
CA PHE A 458 -8.40 -13.80 26.75
C PHE A 458 -9.25 -14.52 25.71
N ILE A 459 -8.69 -15.10 24.64
CA ILE A 459 -9.47 -15.85 23.63
C ILE A 459 -10.23 -17.01 24.24
N PRO A 460 -9.70 -17.82 25.18
CA PRO A 460 -10.47 -18.90 25.81
C PRO A 460 -11.78 -18.42 26.42
N ARG A 461 -11.82 -17.20 26.96
CA ARG A 461 -12.98 -16.63 27.66
C ARG A 461 -13.92 -15.84 26.73
N PHE A 462 -13.36 -15.01 25.85
CA PHE A 462 -14.12 -14.02 25.07
C PHE A 462 -14.09 -14.26 23.56
N SER A 463 -13.47 -15.36 23.10
CA SER A 463 -13.40 -15.73 21.69
C SER A 463 -12.86 -14.58 20.80
N PHE A 464 -13.43 -14.38 19.62
CA PHE A 464 -13.03 -13.37 18.65
C PHE A 464 -13.19 -11.91 19.14
N PHE A 465 -14.03 -11.65 20.12
CA PHE A 465 -14.12 -10.33 20.75
C PHE A 465 -12.84 -9.97 21.49
N ALA A 466 -12.19 -10.96 22.12
CA ALA A 466 -10.89 -10.73 22.76
C ALA A 466 -9.88 -10.18 21.72
N SER A 467 -9.74 -10.83 20.58
CA SER A 467 -8.81 -10.38 19.53
C SER A 467 -9.13 -8.99 19.02
N ALA A 468 -10.43 -8.65 18.88
CA ALA A 468 -10.83 -7.33 18.43
C ALA A 468 -10.44 -6.23 19.45
N TYR A 469 -10.69 -6.43 20.73
CA TYR A 469 -10.29 -5.49 21.80
C TYR A 469 -8.77 -5.42 21.98
N ILE A 470 -8.08 -6.57 21.91
CA ILE A 470 -6.61 -6.61 22.04
C ILE A 470 -5.95 -5.85 20.88
N THR A 471 -6.48 -5.95 19.66
CA THR A 471 -6.00 -5.15 18.53
C THR A 471 -6.20 -3.67 18.81
N LEU A 472 -7.37 -3.24 19.25
CA LEU A 472 -7.65 -1.83 19.54
C LEU A 472 -6.73 -1.28 20.65
N VAL A 473 -6.61 -2.01 21.78
CA VAL A 473 -5.74 -1.61 22.89
C VAL A 473 -4.27 -1.65 22.46
N GLY A 474 -3.88 -2.66 21.68
CA GLY A 474 -2.53 -2.79 21.12
C GLY A 474 -2.15 -1.57 20.26
N GLU A 475 -3.05 -1.12 19.38
CA GLU A 475 -2.80 0.07 18.55
C GLU A 475 -2.75 1.36 19.38
N ALA A 476 -3.54 1.47 20.45
CA ALA A 476 -3.46 2.60 21.38
C ALA A 476 -2.10 2.65 22.09
N LEU A 477 -1.63 1.52 22.61
CA LEU A 477 -0.31 1.39 23.22
C LEU A 477 0.81 1.66 22.21
N ASN A 478 0.69 1.14 20.98
CA ASN A 478 1.64 1.39 19.89
C ASN A 478 1.78 2.89 19.60
N THR A 479 0.67 3.57 19.46
CA THR A 479 0.62 5.02 19.26
C THR A 479 1.33 5.76 20.39
N PHE A 480 1.06 5.35 21.63
CA PHE A 480 1.67 5.96 22.81
C PHE A 480 3.20 5.72 22.88
N ILE A 481 3.64 4.49 22.63
CA ILE A 481 5.07 4.15 22.59
C ILE A 481 5.78 4.94 21.47
N CYS A 482 5.20 4.99 20.27
CA CYS A 482 5.75 5.77 19.17
C CYS A 482 5.86 7.26 19.51
N PHE A 483 4.88 7.82 20.21
CA PHE A 483 4.92 9.21 20.68
C PHE A 483 6.08 9.46 21.66
N ILE A 484 6.30 8.56 22.63
CA ILE A 484 7.43 8.67 23.58
C ILE A 484 8.76 8.63 22.85
N ILE A 485 8.94 7.65 21.94
CA ILE A 485 10.18 7.48 21.17
C ILE A 485 10.41 8.70 20.28
N LEU A 486 9.37 9.22 19.63
CA LEU A 486 9.47 10.41 18.79
C LEU A 486 9.91 11.63 19.63
N ARG A 487 9.33 11.85 20.80
CA ARG A 487 9.71 12.94 21.70
C ARG A 487 11.19 12.86 22.09
N LYS A 488 11.70 11.67 22.39
CA LYS A 488 13.12 11.42 22.65
C LYS A 488 13.98 11.72 21.41
N ALA A 489 13.59 11.19 20.25
CA ALA A 489 14.31 11.40 18.99
C ALA A 489 14.38 12.88 18.57
N LEU A 490 13.32 13.66 18.79
CA LEU A 490 13.30 15.11 18.55
C LEU A 490 14.30 15.85 19.43
N ASN A 491 14.38 15.48 20.71
CA ASN A 491 15.32 16.10 21.64
C ASN A 491 16.78 15.78 21.28
N GLU A 492 17.08 14.58 20.77
CA GLU A 492 18.42 14.17 20.39
C GLU A 492 18.89 14.78 19.06
N ASN A 493 18.00 14.88 18.07
CA ASN A 493 18.40 15.33 16.71
C ASN A 493 18.39 16.85 16.51
N PHE A 494 17.71 17.59 17.38
CA PHE A 494 17.57 19.03 17.26
C PHE A 494 18.14 19.77 18.51
N ARG A 495 19.02 19.11 19.25
CA ARG A 495 19.90 19.75 20.24
C ARG A 495 21.08 20.44 19.50
#